data_d9b280865cb6e86b094f2d247a67d266
#
_entry.id   d9b280865cb6e86b094f2d247a67d266
#
_cell.length_a   1.000
_cell.length_b   1.000
_cell.length_c   1.000
_cell.angle_alpha   90.00
_cell.angle_beta   90.00
_cell.angle_gamma   90.00
#
_symmetry.space_group_name_H-M   'P 1'
#
loop_
_entity.id
_entity.type
_entity.pdbx_description
1 polymer ?
#
loop_
_entity_poly.entity_id
_entity_poly.type
_entity_poly.pdbx_seq_one_letter_code
_entity_poly.pdbx_strand_id
1 'polypeptide(L)'
;MSAASRLAPAASPFIAADVGGTHTRVGLVRAGGPGESAVAVLAHRKYVCADYPSLSAILADFLAGAGAGAGADRVAIACAGVVLDDAVINSNLPWRISLSELRRELGLREVLFINDFQAAAHAAQCMAPGDSTLLTPGVSDSAPGPVLVIGPGTGLGAAVRIPYRDATVVLPTESGHTAFAPGSAREIEILRWMQQRGAHVSTEHLVSGPGLVNLYDALCAIDGIEPSLRAPAAITQAARRGDAIAREAVLTFCALLGSVIGDLTVVSGAKAVFIAGGILPQLKDFLDASAFRERLLNKGAMRPVLERVPVRLIENEQLGVIGAASWYLEHANEA
;
A
#
# COMPACT_ATOMS: atom_id res chain seq x y z
N MET A 1 38.52 -16.14 -4.83
CA MET A 1 38.40 -15.61 -6.20
C MET A 1 37.09 -14.85 -6.24
N SER A 2 37.19 -13.54 -6.29
CA SER A 2 36.03 -12.61 -6.26
C SER A 2 35.18 -12.74 -7.53
N ALA A 3 33.94 -13.09 -7.40
CA ALA A 3 32.94 -12.95 -8.47
C ALA A 3 32.67 -11.45 -8.65
N ALA A 4 33.37 -10.83 -9.58
CA ALA A 4 33.06 -9.49 -10.02
C ALA A 4 31.62 -9.49 -10.54
N SER A 5 30.73 -8.80 -9.82
CA SER A 5 29.38 -8.45 -10.25
C SER A 5 29.44 -7.92 -11.68
N ARG A 6 28.88 -8.65 -12.63
CA ARG A 6 28.60 -8.14 -13.97
C ARG A 6 27.47 -7.12 -13.80
N LEU A 7 27.84 -5.86 -13.63
CA LEU A 7 26.91 -4.74 -13.80
C LEU A 7 26.43 -4.82 -15.26
N ALA A 8 25.18 -5.19 -15.44
CA ALA A 8 24.49 -5.00 -16.71
C ALA A 8 24.61 -3.53 -17.11
N PRO A 9 24.73 -3.21 -18.43
CA PRO A 9 24.81 -1.83 -18.88
C PRO A 9 23.63 -1.06 -18.32
N ALA A 10 23.86 0.19 -17.88
CA ALA A 10 22.84 1.06 -17.29
C ALA A 10 21.56 0.92 -18.13
N ALA A 11 20.58 0.20 -17.58
CA ALA A 11 19.39 -0.19 -18.36
C ALA A 11 18.74 1.07 -18.87
N SER A 12 18.41 1.10 -20.18
CA SER A 12 17.72 2.21 -20.82
C SER A 12 16.51 2.60 -19.96
N PRO A 13 16.19 3.88 -19.82
CA PRO A 13 15.03 4.32 -19.08
C PRO A 13 13.75 3.60 -19.54
N PHE A 14 12.84 3.35 -18.63
CA PHE A 14 11.53 2.74 -18.87
C PHE A 14 10.46 3.45 -18.05
N ILE A 15 9.21 3.16 -18.32
CA ILE A 15 8.08 3.73 -17.58
C ILE A 15 7.70 2.82 -16.43
N ALA A 16 7.48 3.39 -15.26
CA ALA A 16 6.81 2.73 -14.14
C ALA A 16 5.55 3.52 -13.78
N ALA A 17 4.44 2.83 -13.61
CA ALA A 17 3.15 3.44 -13.28
C ALA A 17 2.54 2.79 -12.04
N ASP A 18 2.00 3.63 -11.15
CA ASP A 18 1.16 3.26 -10.02
C ASP A 18 -0.27 3.70 -10.33
N VAL A 19 -1.15 2.74 -10.59
CA VAL A 19 -2.49 2.97 -11.12
C VAL A 19 -3.53 2.70 -10.04
N GLY A 20 -4.05 3.77 -9.45
CA GLY A 20 -5.17 3.72 -8.52
C GLY A 20 -6.48 4.20 -9.16
N GLY A 21 -7.61 3.98 -8.47
CA GLY A 21 -8.93 4.35 -8.99
C GLY A 21 -9.15 5.86 -9.18
N THR A 22 -8.50 6.69 -8.39
CA THR A 22 -8.65 8.16 -8.45
C THR A 22 -7.47 8.83 -9.13
N HIS A 23 -6.27 8.34 -8.89
CA HIS A 23 -5.03 8.91 -9.40
C HIS A 23 -4.13 7.83 -9.96
N THR A 24 -3.46 8.17 -11.06
CA THR A 24 -2.34 7.42 -11.61
C THR A 24 -1.06 8.25 -11.47
N ARG A 25 0.00 7.61 -10.97
CA ARG A 25 1.35 8.19 -10.91
C ARG A 25 2.22 7.51 -11.93
N VAL A 26 2.90 8.29 -12.74
CA VAL A 26 3.77 7.78 -13.80
C VAL A 26 5.17 8.34 -13.61
N GLY A 27 6.18 7.48 -13.70
CA GLY A 27 7.58 7.86 -13.64
C GLY A 27 8.38 7.33 -14.81
N LEU A 28 9.31 8.15 -15.32
CA LEU A 28 10.42 7.70 -16.14
C LEU A 28 11.54 7.28 -15.18
N VAL A 29 11.95 6.03 -15.24
CA VAL A 29 12.85 5.43 -14.26
C VAL A 29 13.99 4.66 -14.93
N ARG A 30 15.07 4.46 -14.20
CA ARG A 30 16.18 3.57 -14.57
C ARG A 30 16.75 2.86 -13.35
N ALA A 31 17.55 1.86 -13.58
CA ALA A 31 18.42 1.32 -12.51
C ALA A 31 19.33 2.42 -11.95
N GLY A 32 19.48 2.46 -10.65
CA GLY A 32 20.41 3.37 -9.99
C GLY A 32 21.86 3.02 -10.27
N GLY A 33 22.72 4.03 -10.31
CA GLY A 33 24.15 3.87 -10.42
C GLY A 33 24.84 3.61 -9.08
N PRO A 34 26.14 3.41 -9.07
CA PRO A 34 26.93 3.27 -7.84
C PRO A 34 26.72 4.47 -6.91
N GLY A 35 26.26 4.21 -5.67
CA GLY A 35 25.95 5.25 -4.68
C GLY A 35 24.57 5.92 -4.80
N GLU A 36 23.79 5.55 -5.78
CA GLU A 36 22.38 5.94 -5.91
C GLU A 36 21.46 4.88 -5.25
N SER A 37 20.20 5.24 -5.08
CA SER A 37 19.11 4.31 -4.77
C SER A 37 18.98 3.25 -5.88
N ALA A 38 18.52 2.04 -5.58
CA ALA A 38 18.37 0.96 -6.56
C ALA A 38 17.53 1.36 -7.79
N VAL A 39 16.60 2.30 -7.59
CA VAL A 39 15.78 2.92 -8.65
C VAL A 39 16.03 4.42 -8.64
N ALA A 40 16.39 4.98 -9.81
CA ALA A 40 16.47 6.41 -10.02
C ALA A 40 15.24 6.90 -10.80
N VAL A 41 14.47 7.81 -10.21
CA VAL A 41 13.31 8.45 -10.85
C VAL A 41 13.79 9.71 -11.56
N LEU A 42 13.71 9.72 -12.90
CA LEU A 42 14.21 10.79 -13.75
C LEU A 42 13.14 11.88 -13.97
N ALA A 43 11.88 11.47 -14.07
CA ALA A 43 10.70 12.34 -14.18
C ALA A 43 9.52 11.66 -13.50
N HIS A 44 8.62 12.43 -12.94
CA HIS A 44 7.43 11.92 -12.26
C HIS A 44 6.26 12.88 -12.45
N ARG A 45 5.07 12.33 -12.68
CA ARG A 45 3.82 13.09 -12.77
C ARG A 45 2.64 12.33 -12.19
N LYS A 46 1.75 13.07 -11.52
CA LYS A 46 0.49 12.57 -10.97
C LYS A 46 -0.67 13.04 -11.86
N TYR A 47 -1.56 12.12 -12.18
CA TYR A 47 -2.73 12.34 -13.03
C TYR A 47 -4.01 12.02 -12.26
N VAL A 48 -5.07 12.77 -12.54
CA VAL A 48 -6.43 12.46 -12.07
C VAL A 48 -7.07 11.53 -13.10
N CYS A 49 -7.46 10.32 -12.70
CA CYS A 49 -7.95 9.30 -13.64
C CYS A 49 -9.22 9.74 -14.38
N ALA A 50 -10.10 10.51 -13.71
CA ALA A 50 -11.36 11.00 -14.31
C ALA A 50 -11.16 12.00 -15.47
N ASP A 51 -9.98 12.62 -15.59
CA ASP A 51 -9.67 13.57 -16.64
C ASP A 51 -9.22 12.88 -17.95
N TYR A 52 -9.06 11.55 -17.93
CA TYR A 52 -8.54 10.79 -19.06
C TYR A 52 -9.44 9.61 -19.43
N PRO A 53 -9.60 9.33 -20.73
CA PRO A 53 -10.46 8.25 -21.22
C PRO A 53 -9.87 6.84 -20.99
N SER A 54 -8.56 6.73 -20.78
CA SER A 54 -7.87 5.46 -20.62
C SER A 54 -6.48 5.62 -19.99
N LEU A 55 -5.88 4.51 -19.54
CA LEU A 55 -4.49 4.49 -19.13
C LEU A 55 -3.53 4.79 -20.29
N SER A 56 -3.86 4.34 -21.50
CA SER A 56 -3.08 4.68 -22.71
C SER A 56 -2.97 6.18 -22.91
N ALA A 57 -4.06 6.92 -22.71
CA ALA A 57 -4.06 8.38 -22.85
C ALA A 57 -3.17 9.07 -21.80
N ILE A 58 -3.18 8.58 -20.56
CA ILE A 58 -2.29 9.07 -19.49
C ILE A 58 -0.82 8.82 -19.85
N LEU A 59 -0.49 7.59 -20.27
CA LEU A 59 0.88 7.23 -20.62
C LEU A 59 1.37 7.99 -21.85
N ALA A 60 0.51 8.19 -22.87
CA ALA A 60 0.82 8.99 -24.06
C ALA A 60 1.12 10.46 -23.70
N ASP A 61 0.30 11.07 -22.82
CA ASP A 61 0.53 12.44 -22.32
C ASP A 61 1.85 12.55 -21.56
N PHE A 62 2.15 11.57 -20.72
CA PHE A 62 3.42 11.54 -19.99
C PHE A 62 4.61 11.44 -20.95
N LEU A 63 4.56 10.52 -21.94
CA LEU A 63 5.63 10.33 -22.93
C LEU A 63 5.85 11.58 -23.78
N ALA A 64 4.77 12.27 -24.16
CA ALA A 64 4.85 13.52 -24.93
C ALA A 64 5.45 14.68 -24.11
N GLY A 65 5.11 14.75 -22.81
CA GLY A 65 5.53 15.85 -21.94
C GLY A 65 6.93 15.68 -21.32
N ALA A 66 7.40 14.45 -21.19
CA ALA A 66 8.65 14.17 -20.50
C ALA A 66 9.91 14.55 -21.29
N GLY A 67 9.80 14.94 -22.58
CA GLY A 67 10.93 15.30 -23.46
C GLY A 67 12.05 14.26 -23.54
N ALA A 68 12.11 13.38 -22.57
CA ALA A 68 13.09 12.33 -22.34
C ALA A 68 12.51 10.92 -22.61
N GLY A 69 11.23 10.82 -22.96
CA GLY A 69 10.58 9.55 -23.29
C GLY A 69 11.00 8.96 -24.63
N ALA A 70 11.85 9.70 -25.39
CA ALA A 70 12.44 9.21 -26.62
C ALA A 70 13.29 7.96 -26.33
N GLY A 71 12.67 6.76 -26.47
CA GLY A 71 13.32 5.48 -26.31
C GLY A 71 12.77 4.61 -25.17
N ALA A 72 11.85 5.07 -24.35
CA ALA A 72 11.18 4.22 -23.35
C ALA A 72 10.11 3.36 -24.05
N ASP A 73 10.46 2.12 -24.32
CA ASP A 73 9.61 1.14 -25.03
C ASP A 73 9.06 0.05 -24.08
N ARG A 74 9.23 0.23 -22.77
CA ARG A 74 8.84 -0.72 -21.74
C ARG A 74 8.08 -0.03 -20.61
N VAL A 75 7.05 -0.71 -20.09
CA VAL A 75 6.21 -0.21 -19.01
C VAL A 75 6.02 -1.29 -17.95
N ALA A 76 6.26 -0.95 -16.67
CA ALA A 76 5.88 -1.73 -15.51
C ALA A 76 4.69 -1.05 -14.82
N ILE A 77 3.58 -1.77 -14.62
CA ILE A 77 2.34 -1.24 -14.05
C ILE A 77 2.09 -1.89 -12.69
N ALA A 78 2.08 -1.10 -11.63
CA ALA A 78 1.52 -1.50 -10.33
C ALA A 78 0.05 -1.08 -10.27
N CYS A 79 -0.83 -2.02 -9.98
CA CYS A 79 -2.26 -1.75 -9.83
C CYS A 79 -2.90 -2.82 -8.94
N ALA A 80 -3.91 -2.44 -8.16
CA ALA A 80 -4.74 -3.38 -7.44
C ALA A 80 -5.44 -4.34 -8.42
N GLY A 81 -5.65 -5.59 -8.01
CA GLY A 81 -6.30 -6.61 -8.82
C GLY A 81 -5.34 -7.65 -9.40
N VAL A 82 -5.86 -8.41 -10.35
CA VAL A 82 -5.17 -9.52 -11.01
C VAL A 82 -5.35 -9.42 -12.52
N VAL A 83 -4.41 -9.98 -13.28
CA VAL A 83 -4.55 -10.13 -14.74
C VAL A 83 -5.22 -11.46 -15.04
N LEU A 84 -6.32 -11.40 -15.79
CA LEU A 84 -7.02 -12.57 -16.33
C LEU A 84 -7.29 -12.31 -17.82
N ASP A 85 -6.87 -13.23 -18.68
CA ASP A 85 -7.06 -13.16 -20.14
C ASP A 85 -6.69 -11.77 -20.71
N ASP A 86 -5.49 -11.30 -20.41
CA ASP A 86 -4.95 -10.00 -20.86
C ASP A 86 -5.60 -8.75 -20.22
N ALA A 87 -6.64 -8.90 -19.44
CA ALA A 87 -7.32 -7.77 -18.78
C ALA A 87 -7.00 -7.69 -17.29
N VAL A 88 -6.81 -6.49 -16.78
CA VAL A 88 -6.73 -6.24 -15.34
C VAL A 88 -8.14 -6.23 -14.77
N ILE A 89 -8.40 -7.17 -13.88
CA ILE A 89 -9.67 -7.25 -13.14
C ILE A 89 -9.55 -6.40 -11.88
N ASN A 90 -10.20 -5.25 -11.91
CA ASN A 90 -10.25 -4.29 -10.82
C ASN A 90 -11.57 -3.51 -10.87
N SER A 91 -12.33 -3.50 -9.78
CA SER A 91 -13.62 -2.81 -9.67
C SER A 91 -13.50 -1.30 -9.41
N ASN A 92 -12.31 -0.81 -9.07
CA ASN A 92 -12.09 0.58 -8.63
C ASN A 92 -11.58 1.51 -9.73
N LEU A 93 -11.26 0.97 -10.93
CA LEU A 93 -10.79 1.77 -12.05
C LEU A 93 -11.96 2.33 -12.86
N PRO A 94 -11.85 3.58 -13.36
CA PRO A 94 -12.90 4.18 -14.19
C PRO A 94 -12.93 3.60 -15.62
N TRP A 95 -11.90 2.88 -16.03
CA TRP A 95 -11.73 2.29 -17.35
C TRP A 95 -11.03 0.92 -17.25
N ARG A 96 -11.21 0.13 -18.31
CA ARG A 96 -10.59 -1.18 -18.46
C ARG A 96 -9.12 -1.05 -18.86
N ILE A 97 -8.25 -1.94 -18.35
CA ILE A 97 -6.85 -2.05 -18.79
C ILE A 97 -6.69 -3.40 -19.49
N SER A 98 -6.23 -3.38 -20.76
CA SER A 98 -5.73 -4.55 -21.49
C SER A 98 -4.24 -4.32 -21.78
N LEU A 99 -3.40 -5.28 -21.42
CA LEU A 99 -1.95 -5.16 -21.58
C LEU A 99 -1.54 -5.18 -23.07
N SER A 100 -2.23 -6.00 -23.86
CA SER A 100 -1.99 -6.09 -25.31
C SER A 100 -2.43 -4.82 -26.04
N GLU A 101 -3.56 -4.20 -25.64
CA GLU A 101 -4.01 -2.92 -26.17
C GLU A 101 -3.03 -1.79 -25.86
N LEU A 102 -2.59 -1.69 -24.61
CA LEU A 102 -1.56 -0.73 -24.21
C LEU A 102 -0.29 -0.86 -25.05
N ARG A 103 0.17 -2.11 -25.23
CA ARG A 103 1.35 -2.42 -26.02
C ARG A 103 1.20 -1.96 -27.47
N ARG A 104 0.04 -2.25 -28.07
CA ARG A 104 -0.26 -1.89 -29.48
C ARG A 104 -0.41 -0.37 -29.66
N GLU A 105 -1.19 0.29 -28.78
CA GLU A 105 -1.53 1.70 -28.92
C GLU A 105 -0.31 2.63 -28.73
N LEU A 106 0.57 2.26 -27.82
CA LEU A 106 1.75 3.06 -27.48
C LEU A 106 3.04 2.56 -28.17
N GLY A 107 2.95 1.51 -29.01
CA GLY A 107 4.12 0.94 -29.69
C GLY A 107 5.17 0.37 -28.74
N LEU A 108 4.75 -0.14 -27.58
CA LEU A 108 5.64 -0.65 -26.55
C LEU A 108 6.14 -2.05 -26.91
N ARG A 109 7.40 -2.30 -26.61
CA ARG A 109 7.99 -3.64 -26.71
C ARG A 109 7.48 -4.55 -25.60
N GLU A 110 7.32 -4.01 -24.39
CA GLU A 110 6.97 -4.78 -23.21
C GLU A 110 6.03 -4.00 -22.26
N VAL A 111 5.00 -4.67 -21.79
CA VAL A 111 4.10 -4.18 -20.74
C VAL A 111 3.98 -5.28 -19.68
N LEU A 112 4.41 -5.00 -18.47
CA LEU A 112 4.36 -5.93 -17.34
C LEU A 112 3.44 -5.38 -16.24
N PHE A 113 2.83 -6.29 -15.50
CA PHE A 113 1.90 -5.98 -14.42
C PHE A 113 2.33 -6.62 -13.12
N ILE A 114 2.19 -5.87 -12.04
CA ILE A 114 2.35 -6.35 -10.66
C ILE A 114 1.22 -5.79 -9.80
N ASN A 115 0.78 -6.55 -8.80
CA ASN A 115 -0.14 -6.03 -7.79
C ASN A 115 0.48 -4.85 -7.03
N ASP A 116 -0.33 -3.85 -6.63
CA ASP A 116 0.11 -2.62 -5.96
C ASP A 116 0.83 -2.86 -4.62
N PHE A 117 0.35 -3.81 -3.79
CA PHE A 117 1.02 -4.14 -2.54
C PHE A 117 2.26 -5.01 -2.74
N GLN A 118 2.32 -5.84 -3.78
CA GLN A 118 3.58 -6.48 -4.16
C GLN A 118 4.61 -5.41 -4.57
N ALA A 119 4.21 -4.43 -5.38
CA ALA A 119 5.08 -3.31 -5.74
C ALA A 119 5.53 -2.53 -4.49
N ALA A 120 4.61 -2.19 -3.58
CA ALA A 120 4.97 -1.53 -2.32
C ALA A 120 5.98 -2.34 -1.49
N ALA A 121 5.89 -3.68 -1.50
CA ALA A 121 6.84 -4.54 -0.82
C ALA A 121 8.23 -4.54 -1.48
N HIS A 122 8.31 -4.46 -2.81
CA HIS A 122 9.58 -4.24 -3.53
C HIS A 122 10.16 -2.86 -3.23
N ALA A 123 9.31 -1.80 -3.16
CA ALA A 123 9.77 -0.46 -2.83
C ALA A 123 10.35 -0.35 -1.43
N ALA A 124 9.83 -1.09 -0.47
CA ALA A 124 10.26 -1.01 0.94
C ALA A 124 11.77 -1.24 1.14
N GLN A 125 12.41 -2.01 0.26
CA GLN A 125 13.88 -2.21 0.29
C GLN A 125 14.68 -1.02 -0.27
N CYS A 126 14.04 -0.19 -1.10
CA CYS A 126 14.66 0.96 -1.75
C CYS A 126 14.50 2.26 -0.95
N MET A 127 13.78 2.21 0.19
CA MET A 127 13.48 3.39 1.00
C MET A 127 14.72 3.87 1.76
N ALA A 128 15.04 5.15 1.59
CA ALA A 128 16.02 5.81 2.44
C ALA A 128 15.46 6.02 3.86
N PRO A 129 16.31 6.17 4.88
CA PRO A 129 15.85 6.43 6.25
C PRO A 129 14.90 7.62 6.40
N GLY A 130 15.02 8.63 5.52
CA GLY A 130 14.16 9.82 5.50
C GLY A 130 12.79 9.62 4.84
N ASP A 131 12.58 8.55 4.09
CA ASP A 131 11.33 8.28 3.37
C ASP A 131 10.23 7.70 4.27
N SER A 132 10.52 7.45 5.53
CA SER A 132 9.58 6.86 6.48
C SER A 132 9.73 7.42 7.89
N THR A 133 8.59 7.60 8.57
CA THR A 133 8.53 7.98 9.98
C THR A 133 8.44 6.74 10.85
N LEU A 134 9.25 6.66 11.91
CA LEU A 134 9.18 5.59 12.91
C LEU A 134 7.97 5.83 13.83
N LEU A 135 7.01 4.91 13.83
CA LEU A 135 5.82 4.96 14.69
C LEU A 135 6.04 4.21 16.01
N THR A 136 6.64 3.03 15.93
CA THR A 136 7.00 2.27 17.14
C THR A 136 8.46 1.87 17.04
N PRO A 137 9.24 2.12 18.12
CA PRO A 137 10.63 1.66 18.14
C PRO A 137 10.67 0.14 18.15
N GLY A 138 11.71 -0.42 17.57
CA GLY A 138 12.06 -1.82 17.64
C GLY A 138 13.57 -1.95 17.82
N VAL A 139 14.02 -3.16 18.03
CA VAL A 139 15.44 -3.48 17.99
C VAL A 139 15.72 -3.99 16.58
N SER A 140 16.55 -3.27 15.84
CA SER A 140 17.03 -3.76 14.54
C SER A 140 17.92 -4.98 14.80
N ASP A 141 17.33 -6.18 14.67
CA ASP A 141 18.13 -7.39 14.57
C ASP A 141 18.90 -7.31 13.25
N SER A 142 20.20 -7.54 13.31
CA SER A 142 21.08 -7.54 12.13
C SER A 142 20.79 -8.70 11.16
N ALA A 143 19.97 -9.66 11.56
CA ALA A 143 19.59 -10.79 10.72
C ALA A 143 18.45 -10.39 9.75
N PRO A 144 18.63 -10.60 8.44
CA PRO A 144 17.57 -10.38 7.47
C PRO A 144 16.36 -11.30 7.77
N GLY A 145 15.14 -10.78 7.61
CA GLY A 145 13.93 -11.55 7.88
C GLY A 145 12.74 -11.00 7.10
N PRO A 146 11.56 -11.63 7.23
CA PRO A 146 10.36 -11.16 6.55
C PRO A 146 10.02 -9.71 6.93
N VAL A 147 9.51 -8.96 5.97
CA VAL A 147 9.04 -7.58 6.13
C VAL A 147 7.59 -7.53 5.70
N LEU A 148 6.72 -7.09 6.60
CA LEU A 148 5.31 -6.85 6.29
C LEU A 148 5.15 -5.44 5.72
N VAL A 149 4.48 -5.32 4.58
CA VAL A 149 3.98 -4.05 4.06
C VAL A 149 2.46 -4.13 4.07
N ILE A 150 1.82 -3.16 4.70
CA ILE A 150 0.36 -3.11 4.86
C ILE A 150 -0.13 -1.68 4.66
N GLY A 151 -1.34 -1.49 4.15
CA GLY A 151 -1.85 -0.14 3.98
C GLY A 151 -3.36 -0.05 3.81
N PRO A 152 -4.02 0.73 4.67
CA PRO A 152 -5.41 1.09 4.47
C PRO A 152 -5.51 2.17 3.38
N GLY A 153 -6.34 1.89 2.38
CA GLY A 153 -6.68 2.76 1.27
C GLY A 153 -8.17 2.66 0.95
N THR A 154 -8.54 2.47 -0.32
CA THR A 154 -9.91 2.09 -0.71
C THR A 154 -10.29 0.73 -0.12
N GLY A 155 -9.30 -0.16 0.01
CA GLY A 155 -9.36 -1.42 0.75
C GLY A 155 -8.26 -1.51 1.80
N LEU A 156 -7.93 -2.73 2.22
CA LEU A 156 -6.79 -3.04 3.09
C LEU A 156 -5.89 -4.05 2.39
N GLY A 157 -4.84 -3.57 1.77
CA GLY A 157 -3.85 -4.41 1.12
C GLY A 157 -2.68 -4.75 2.03
N ALA A 158 -2.05 -5.90 1.80
CA ALA A 158 -0.80 -6.26 2.45
C ALA A 158 -0.01 -7.27 1.61
N ALA A 159 1.32 -7.23 1.75
CA ALA A 159 2.23 -8.21 1.20
C ALA A 159 3.38 -8.47 2.18
N VAL A 160 3.98 -9.65 2.10
CA VAL A 160 5.13 -10.03 2.91
C VAL A 160 6.33 -10.23 1.99
N ARG A 161 7.36 -9.42 2.18
CA ARG A 161 8.64 -9.55 1.52
C ARG A 161 9.52 -10.49 2.32
N ILE A 162 10.05 -11.53 1.69
CA ILE A 162 10.85 -12.57 2.33
C ILE A 162 12.22 -12.60 1.65
N PRO A 163 13.32 -12.22 2.34
CA PRO A 163 14.65 -12.39 1.79
C PRO A 163 14.98 -13.89 1.72
N TYR A 164 15.43 -14.36 0.57
CA TYR A 164 15.82 -15.75 0.37
C TYR A 164 17.10 -15.84 -0.45
N ARG A 165 18.21 -16.21 0.18
CA ARG A 165 19.55 -16.20 -0.42
C ARG A 165 19.86 -14.82 -1.01
N ASP A 166 20.21 -14.75 -2.29
CA ASP A 166 20.53 -13.51 -3.02
C ASP A 166 19.30 -12.91 -3.75
N ALA A 167 18.11 -13.45 -3.48
CA ALA A 167 16.85 -13.06 -4.11
C ALA A 167 15.83 -12.55 -3.07
N THR A 168 14.74 -12.00 -3.57
CA THR A 168 13.57 -11.59 -2.78
C THR A 168 12.35 -12.34 -3.29
N VAL A 169 11.58 -12.91 -2.37
CA VAL A 169 10.25 -13.45 -2.66
C VAL A 169 9.23 -12.52 -2.03
N VAL A 170 8.24 -12.08 -2.79
CA VAL A 170 7.12 -11.32 -2.28
C VAL A 170 5.88 -12.20 -2.32
N LEU A 171 5.32 -12.46 -1.14
CA LEU A 171 4.06 -13.18 -0.97
C LEU A 171 2.91 -12.16 -0.99
N PRO A 172 2.08 -12.11 -2.02
CA PRO A 172 0.86 -11.32 -2.01
C PRO A 172 -0.13 -11.93 -1.02
N THR A 173 -0.93 -11.09 -0.37
CA THR A 173 -1.97 -11.56 0.54
C THR A 173 -3.27 -10.80 0.33
N GLU A 174 -4.38 -11.47 0.60
CA GLU A 174 -5.71 -10.87 0.72
C GLU A 174 -6.12 -10.77 2.21
N SER A 175 -5.17 -10.32 3.03
CA SER A 175 -5.35 -10.26 4.50
C SER A 175 -6.48 -9.31 4.94
N GLY A 176 -6.84 -8.32 4.11
CA GLY A 176 -7.99 -7.46 4.36
C GLY A 176 -9.31 -8.22 4.44
N HIS A 177 -9.41 -9.38 3.77
CA HIS A 177 -10.59 -10.24 3.77
C HIS A 177 -10.66 -11.22 4.95
N THR A 178 -9.65 -11.24 5.83
CA THR A 178 -9.73 -12.03 7.07
C THR A 178 -10.85 -11.53 7.98
N ALA A 179 -11.43 -12.44 8.77
CA ALA A 179 -12.52 -12.08 9.68
C ALA A 179 -12.09 -11.02 10.71
N PHE A 180 -12.96 -10.07 10.97
CA PHE A 180 -12.75 -9.08 12.01
C PHE A 180 -12.76 -9.74 13.39
N ALA A 181 -11.75 -9.47 14.20
CA ALA A 181 -11.59 -9.94 15.57
C ALA A 181 -11.73 -8.77 16.56
N PRO A 182 -12.91 -8.58 17.21
CA PRO A 182 -13.10 -7.52 18.19
C PRO A 182 -12.27 -7.76 19.46
N GLY A 183 -11.67 -6.72 19.99
CA GLY A 183 -10.85 -6.76 21.21
C GLY A 183 -11.42 -5.97 22.39
N SER A 184 -12.66 -5.43 22.25
CA SER A 184 -13.36 -4.68 23.31
C SER A 184 -14.87 -4.91 23.24
N ALA A 185 -15.59 -4.61 24.32
CA ALA A 185 -17.07 -4.68 24.32
C ALA A 185 -17.69 -3.78 23.25
N ARG A 186 -17.17 -2.57 23.08
CA ARG A 186 -17.65 -1.63 22.05
C ARG A 186 -17.45 -2.18 20.64
N GLU A 187 -16.32 -2.84 20.36
CA GLU A 187 -16.06 -3.49 19.08
C GLU A 187 -16.95 -4.71 18.84
N ILE A 188 -17.39 -5.42 19.90
CA ILE A 188 -18.39 -6.50 19.79
C ILE A 188 -19.75 -5.92 19.38
N GLU A 189 -20.14 -4.75 19.89
CA GLU A 189 -21.35 -4.06 19.45
C GLU A 189 -21.26 -3.64 18.00
N ILE A 190 -20.14 -3.08 17.57
CA ILE A 190 -19.86 -2.75 16.16
C ILE A 190 -20.00 -4.00 15.28
N LEU A 191 -19.36 -5.13 15.68
CA LEU A 191 -19.46 -6.39 14.93
C LEU A 191 -20.94 -6.86 14.81
N ARG A 192 -21.70 -6.82 15.89
CA ARG A 192 -23.13 -7.19 15.85
C ARG A 192 -23.94 -6.31 14.89
N TRP A 193 -23.67 -5.01 14.86
CA TRP A 193 -24.30 -4.08 13.95
C TRP A 193 -23.92 -4.37 12.48
N MET A 194 -22.66 -4.66 12.21
CA MET A 194 -22.16 -5.02 10.88
C MET A 194 -22.78 -6.33 10.37
N GLN A 195 -22.91 -7.35 11.25
CA GLN A 195 -23.49 -8.65 10.89
C GLN A 195 -24.96 -8.58 10.46
N GLN A 196 -25.70 -7.54 10.85
CA GLN A 196 -27.06 -7.31 10.35
C GLN A 196 -27.08 -6.90 8.86
N ARG A 197 -25.95 -6.51 8.29
CA ARG A 197 -25.77 -6.04 6.90
C ARG A 197 -25.05 -7.03 6.00
N GLY A 198 -24.37 -8.02 6.57
CA GLY A 198 -23.67 -9.06 5.83
C GLY A 198 -23.16 -10.17 6.73
N ALA A 199 -23.14 -11.39 6.23
CA ALA A 199 -22.75 -12.57 7.01
C ALA A 199 -21.26 -12.59 7.39
N HIS A 200 -20.40 -12.07 6.52
CA HIS A 200 -18.96 -11.97 6.75
C HIS A 200 -18.56 -10.53 6.98
N VAL A 201 -17.99 -10.25 8.15
CA VAL A 201 -17.39 -8.96 8.46
C VAL A 201 -15.87 -9.13 8.39
N SER A 202 -15.28 -8.59 7.34
CA SER A 202 -13.84 -8.63 7.15
C SER A 202 -13.14 -7.46 7.87
N THR A 203 -11.85 -7.61 8.06
CA THR A 203 -10.98 -6.55 8.60
C THR A 203 -11.05 -5.27 7.74
N GLU A 204 -11.08 -5.42 6.44
CA GLU A 204 -11.18 -4.29 5.49
C GLU A 204 -12.48 -3.48 5.66
N HIS A 205 -13.58 -4.14 6.05
CA HIS A 205 -14.84 -3.44 6.31
C HIS A 205 -14.74 -2.40 7.43
N LEU A 206 -13.64 -2.42 8.22
CA LEU A 206 -13.41 -1.49 9.34
C LEU A 206 -12.08 -0.74 9.21
N VAL A 207 -11.07 -1.34 8.57
CA VAL A 207 -9.73 -0.77 8.43
C VAL A 207 -9.46 -0.40 6.97
N SER A 208 -10.26 0.50 6.44
CA SER A 208 -10.11 1.10 5.11
C SER A 208 -10.80 2.47 5.09
N GLY A 209 -10.75 3.19 3.97
CA GLY A 209 -11.51 4.43 3.81
C GLY A 209 -13.01 4.23 4.03
N PRO A 210 -13.67 3.36 3.25
CA PRO A 210 -15.05 2.95 3.53
C PRO A 210 -15.24 2.39 4.95
N GLY A 211 -14.24 1.69 5.48
CA GLY A 211 -14.26 1.14 6.83
C GLY A 211 -14.35 2.21 7.93
N LEU A 212 -13.71 3.36 7.75
CA LEU A 212 -13.86 4.47 8.69
C LEU A 212 -15.29 5.04 8.68
N VAL A 213 -15.95 5.05 7.51
CA VAL A 213 -17.37 5.42 7.41
C VAL A 213 -18.25 4.38 8.10
N ASN A 214 -17.99 3.10 7.89
CA ASN A 214 -18.73 2.01 8.54
C ASN A 214 -18.59 2.07 10.07
N LEU A 215 -17.41 2.38 10.60
CA LEU A 215 -17.17 2.58 12.03
C LEU A 215 -18.01 3.75 12.57
N TYR A 216 -17.98 4.87 11.87
CA TYR A 216 -18.76 6.04 12.25
C TYR A 216 -20.27 5.75 12.25
N ASP A 217 -20.79 5.12 11.19
CA ASP A 217 -22.21 4.76 11.06
C ASP A 217 -22.62 3.75 12.14
N ALA A 218 -21.75 2.76 12.46
CA ALA A 218 -22.02 1.80 13.51
C ALA A 218 -22.10 2.47 14.88
N LEU A 219 -21.16 3.35 15.20
CA LEU A 219 -21.14 4.08 16.47
C LEU A 219 -22.34 5.00 16.62
N CYS A 220 -22.71 5.73 15.57
CA CYS A 220 -23.91 6.55 15.54
C CYS A 220 -25.16 5.70 15.83
N ALA A 221 -25.30 4.56 15.16
CA ALA A 221 -26.46 3.69 15.33
C ALA A 221 -26.56 3.07 16.74
N ILE A 222 -25.41 2.67 17.34
CA ILE A 222 -25.34 2.13 18.69
C ILE A 222 -25.77 3.19 19.71
N ASP A 223 -25.38 4.46 19.49
CA ASP A 223 -25.70 5.57 20.39
C ASP A 223 -27.04 6.26 20.06
N GLY A 224 -27.80 5.75 19.06
CA GLY A 224 -29.10 6.30 18.66
C GLY A 224 -29.01 7.68 17.98
N ILE A 225 -27.91 7.96 17.30
CA ILE A 225 -27.63 9.22 16.61
C ILE A 225 -27.72 9.00 15.10
N GLU A 226 -28.32 9.94 14.37
CA GLU A 226 -28.38 9.88 12.91
C GLU A 226 -27.02 10.25 12.31
N PRO A 227 -26.39 9.39 11.47
CA PRO A 227 -25.10 9.68 10.89
C PRO A 227 -25.18 10.77 9.82
N SER A 228 -24.40 11.83 9.97
CA SER A 228 -24.37 13.00 9.08
C SER A 228 -23.16 13.07 8.17
N LEU A 229 -22.07 12.31 8.47
CA LEU A 229 -20.82 12.33 7.72
C LEU A 229 -20.74 11.10 6.81
N ARG A 230 -20.38 11.29 5.52
CA ARG A 230 -20.40 10.23 4.50
C ARG A 230 -19.03 10.00 3.82
N ALA A 231 -18.01 10.72 4.27
CA ALA A 231 -16.68 10.61 3.68
C ALA A 231 -15.60 10.53 4.77
N PRO A 232 -14.56 9.71 4.58
CA PRO A 232 -13.46 9.56 5.55
C PRO A 232 -12.82 10.90 5.94
N ALA A 233 -12.59 11.76 4.96
CA ALA A 233 -12.01 13.09 5.20
C ALA A 233 -12.93 13.98 6.07
N ALA A 234 -14.25 13.92 5.88
CA ALA A 234 -15.22 14.67 6.69
C ALA A 234 -15.22 14.18 8.15
N ILE A 235 -15.17 12.86 8.36
CA ILE A 235 -15.09 12.23 9.69
C ILE A 235 -13.80 12.66 10.39
N THR A 236 -12.64 12.54 9.72
CA THR A 236 -11.34 12.95 10.27
C THR A 236 -11.34 14.43 10.64
N GLN A 237 -11.93 15.29 9.79
CA GLN A 237 -12.01 16.71 10.06
C GLN A 237 -12.94 17.02 11.25
N ALA A 238 -14.10 16.33 11.35
CA ALA A 238 -15.00 16.48 12.48
C ALA A 238 -14.33 16.03 13.79
N ALA A 239 -13.61 14.93 13.77
CA ALA A 239 -12.82 14.44 14.90
C ALA A 239 -11.80 15.49 15.40
N ARG A 240 -11.12 16.19 14.49
CA ARG A 240 -10.20 17.30 14.83
C ARG A 240 -10.91 18.50 15.44
N ARG A 241 -12.16 18.74 15.06
CA ARG A 241 -12.99 19.82 15.63
C ARG A 241 -13.66 19.45 16.96
N GLY A 242 -13.43 18.23 17.46
CA GLY A 242 -13.93 17.78 18.76
C GLY A 242 -15.27 17.05 18.72
N ASP A 243 -15.78 16.65 17.54
CA ASP A 243 -16.95 15.76 17.45
C ASP A 243 -16.61 14.42 18.12
N ALA A 244 -17.41 14.04 19.12
CA ALA A 244 -17.09 12.91 20.00
C ALA A 244 -17.17 11.57 19.26
N ILE A 245 -18.19 11.36 18.43
CA ILE A 245 -18.38 10.09 17.69
C ILE A 245 -17.37 9.97 16.56
N ALA A 246 -17.14 11.04 15.80
CA ALA A 246 -16.13 11.05 14.78
C ALA A 246 -14.73 10.77 15.36
N ARG A 247 -14.44 11.34 16.53
CA ARG A 247 -13.20 11.08 17.25
C ARG A 247 -13.10 9.62 17.71
N GLU A 248 -14.16 9.06 18.27
CA GLU A 248 -14.23 7.64 18.66
C GLU A 248 -13.99 6.74 17.44
N ALA A 249 -14.62 7.01 16.30
CA ALA A 249 -14.45 6.26 15.07
C ALA A 249 -12.98 6.26 14.59
N VAL A 250 -12.33 7.42 14.58
CA VAL A 250 -10.92 7.55 14.18
C VAL A 250 -9.99 6.82 15.16
N LEU A 251 -10.19 6.95 16.47
CA LEU A 251 -9.38 6.26 17.48
C LEU A 251 -9.56 4.75 17.42
N THR A 252 -10.80 4.27 17.20
CA THR A 252 -11.11 2.86 16.99
C THR A 252 -10.44 2.33 15.74
N PHE A 253 -10.50 3.06 14.62
CA PHE A 253 -9.77 2.72 13.39
C PHE A 253 -8.28 2.51 13.64
N CYS A 254 -7.63 3.44 14.33
CA CYS A 254 -6.21 3.34 14.66
C CYS A 254 -5.91 2.12 15.57
N ALA A 255 -6.76 1.86 16.57
CA ALA A 255 -6.63 0.72 17.46
C ALA A 255 -6.77 -0.62 16.70
N LEU A 256 -7.74 -0.73 15.82
CA LEU A 256 -7.95 -1.90 14.95
C LEU A 256 -6.78 -2.12 14.00
N LEU A 257 -6.27 -1.07 13.37
CA LEU A 257 -5.07 -1.16 12.55
C LEU A 257 -3.89 -1.73 13.34
N GLY A 258 -3.69 -1.28 14.59
CA GLY A 258 -2.68 -1.84 15.49
C GLY A 258 -2.89 -3.34 15.73
N SER A 259 -4.13 -3.76 16.01
CA SER A 259 -4.46 -5.19 16.17
C SER A 259 -4.07 -6.01 14.94
N VAL A 260 -4.48 -5.56 13.76
CA VAL A 260 -4.23 -6.26 12.48
C VAL A 260 -2.74 -6.36 12.18
N ILE A 261 -2.00 -5.28 12.37
CA ILE A 261 -0.54 -5.29 12.20
C ILE A 261 0.09 -6.32 13.16
N GLY A 262 -0.34 -6.36 14.41
CA GLY A 262 0.15 -7.33 15.39
C GLY A 262 -0.14 -8.77 14.96
N ASP A 263 -1.36 -9.06 14.46
CA ASP A 263 -1.76 -10.39 14.00
C ASP A 263 -0.93 -10.83 12.78
N LEU A 264 -0.83 -9.96 11.78
CA LEU A 264 -0.06 -10.26 10.57
C LEU A 264 1.44 -10.37 10.84
N THR A 265 1.97 -9.60 11.80
CA THR A 265 3.36 -9.71 12.24
C THR A 265 3.64 -11.08 12.88
N VAL A 266 2.72 -11.56 13.73
CA VAL A 266 2.84 -12.90 14.35
C VAL A 266 2.75 -14.00 13.29
N VAL A 267 1.80 -13.91 12.36
CA VAL A 267 1.57 -14.92 11.32
C VAL A 267 2.73 -15.00 10.33
N SER A 268 3.27 -13.85 9.93
CA SER A 268 4.36 -13.77 8.94
C SER A 268 5.77 -13.91 9.53
N GLY A 269 5.91 -13.78 10.85
CA GLY A 269 7.22 -13.69 11.51
C GLY A 269 8.01 -12.44 11.12
N ALA A 270 7.31 -11.36 10.75
CA ALA A 270 7.93 -10.14 10.25
C ALA A 270 8.90 -9.53 11.26
N LYS A 271 10.06 -9.07 10.77
CA LYS A 271 11.11 -8.38 11.54
C LYS A 271 11.02 -6.86 11.44
N ALA A 272 10.24 -6.36 10.49
CA ALA A 272 9.89 -4.97 10.34
C ALA A 272 8.51 -4.84 9.68
N VAL A 273 7.82 -3.74 9.95
CA VAL A 273 6.55 -3.41 9.33
C VAL A 273 6.64 -2.04 8.70
N PHE A 274 6.21 -1.94 7.44
CA PHE A 274 6.00 -0.67 6.77
C PHE A 274 4.51 -0.47 6.51
N ILE A 275 4.00 0.67 6.93
CA ILE A 275 2.64 1.06 6.64
C ILE A 275 2.67 2.01 5.44
N ALA A 276 1.93 1.65 4.39
CA ALA A 276 1.77 2.43 3.16
C ALA A 276 0.34 2.98 3.07
N GLY A 277 0.06 3.75 2.03
CA GLY A 277 -1.30 4.23 1.71
C GLY A 277 -1.60 5.64 2.19
N GLY A 278 -2.60 6.26 1.54
CA GLY A 278 -2.89 7.68 1.68
C GLY A 278 -3.73 8.08 2.90
N ILE A 279 -4.26 7.12 3.66
CA ILE A 279 -5.14 7.42 4.80
C ILE A 279 -4.31 7.76 6.04
N LEU A 280 -3.27 7.01 6.34
CA LEU A 280 -2.51 7.18 7.58
C LEU A 280 -1.80 8.53 7.73
N PRO A 281 -1.22 9.14 6.69
CA PRO A 281 -0.71 10.50 6.82
C PRO A 281 -1.75 11.50 7.33
N GLN A 282 -3.03 11.26 7.02
CA GLN A 282 -4.16 12.07 7.48
C GLN A 282 -4.56 11.79 8.94
N LEU A 283 -4.15 10.65 9.50
CA LEU A 283 -4.50 10.20 10.85
C LEU A 283 -3.32 10.20 11.83
N LYS A 284 -2.16 10.70 11.40
CA LYS A 284 -0.91 10.65 12.18
C LYS A 284 -1.04 11.27 13.57
N ASP A 285 -1.76 12.38 13.69
CA ASP A 285 -2.06 13.08 14.94
C ASP A 285 -2.96 12.27 15.90
N PHE A 286 -3.70 11.28 15.40
CA PHE A 286 -4.53 10.41 16.23
C PHE A 286 -3.82 9.12 16.65
N LEU A 287 -2.76 8.69 15.97
CA LEU A 287 -2.06 7.44 16.28
C LEU A 287 -1.56 7.42 17.73
N ASP A 288 -0.90 8.49 18.17
CA ASP A 288 -0.34 8.60 19.52
C ASP A 288 -1.44 8.70 20.60
N ALA A 289 -2.59 9.30 20.25
CA ALA A 289 -3.73 9.44 21.15
C ALA A 289 -4.61 8.19 21.20
N SER A 290 -4.39 7.24 20.30
CA SER A 290 -5.17 6.00 20.19
C SER A 290 -4.50 4.83 20.94
N ALA A 291 -5.23 3.71 21.02
CA ALA A 291 -4.69 2.46 21.49
C ALA A 291 -3.88 1.69 20.42
N PHE A 292 -3.42 2.32 19.35
CA PHE A 292 -2.68 1.67 18.25
C PHE A 292 -1.54 0.79 18.74
N ARG A 293 -0.61 1.38 19.50
CA ARG A 293 0.56 0.65 20.02
C ARG A 293 0.17 -0.43 21.02
N GLU A 294 -0.77 -0.15 21.93
CA GLU A 294 -1.25 -1.12 22.90
C GLU A 294 -1.84 -2.35 22.21
N ARG A 295 -2.70 -2.13 21.22
CA ARG A 295 -3.37 -3.18 20.46
C ARG A 295 -2.42 -3.98 19.57
N LEU A 296 -1.43 -3.34 18.98
CA LEU A 296 -0.36 -3.99 18.24
C LEU A 296 0.40 -4.98 19.12
N LEU A 297 0.71 -4.60 20.34
CA LEU A 297 1.48 -5.40 21.28
C LEU A 297 0.63 -6.41 22.09
N ASN A 298 -0.70 -6.29 22.06
CA ASN A 298 -1.60 -7.17 22.81
C ASN A 298 -1.77 -8.54 22.14
N LYS A 299 -0.70 -9.32 22.10
CA LYS A 299 -0.62 -10.67 21.53
C LYS A 299 -0.12 -11.70 22.56
N GLY A 300 -0.52 -11.53 23.80
CA GLY A 300 -0.20 -12.47 24.88
C GLY A 300 1.29 -12.74 25.00
N ALA A 301 1.67 -14.01 24.98
CA ALA A 301 3.07 -14.44 25.08
C ALA A 301 3.99 -13.91 23.96
N MET A 302 3.43 -13.45 22.82
CA MET A 302 4.21 -12.91 21.72
C MET A 302 4.58 -11.42 21.90
N ARG A 303 4.06 -10.74 22.91
CA ARG A 303 4.34 -9.32 23.18
C ARG A 303 5.84 -8.97 23.16
N PRO A 304 6.75 -9.70 23.85
CA PRO A 304 8.18 -9.37 23.84
C PRO A 304 8.83 -9.46 22.45
N VAL A 305 8.28 -10.31 21.56
CA VAL A 305 8.74 -10.42 20.18
C VAL A 305 8.31 -9.19 19.38
N LEU A 306 7.03 -8.78 19.53
CA LEU A 306 6.47 -7.62 18.82
C LEU A 306 7.11 -6.30 19.27
N GLU A 307 7.50 -6.17 20.53
CA GLU A 307 8.23 -4.99 21.04
C GLU A 307 9.59 -4.77 20.35
N ARG A 308 10.12 -5.81 19.69
CA ARG A 308 11.37 -5.74 18.92
C ARG A 308 11.16 -5.38 17.45
N VAL A 309 9.92 -5.39 16.96
CA VAL A 309 9.60 -5.13 15.55
C VAL A 309 9.34 -3.65 15.33
N PRO A 310 10.20 -2.93 14.56
CA PRO A 310 9.94 -1.54 14.24
C PRO A 310 8.76 -1.42 13.27
N VAL A 311 7.88 -0.46 13.52
CA VAL A 311 6.78 -0.09 12.61
C VAL A 311 7.04 1.31 12.09
N ARG A 312 7.05 1.45 10.78
CA ARG A 312 7.35 2.71 10.08
C ARG A 312 6.20 3.07 9.12
N LEU A 313 5.89 4.35 9.04
CA LEU A 313 4.96 4.91 8.07
C LEU A 313 5.75 5.43 6.88
N ILE A 314 5.45 4.94 5.67
CA ILE A 314 6.02 5.46 4.43
C ILE A 314 5.20 6.67 4.00
N GLU A 315 5.91 7.80 3.77
CA GLU A 315 5.30 9.07 3.34
C GLU A 315 5.76 9.46 1.92
N ASN A 316 6.35 8.53 1.18
CA ASN A 316 6.83 8.76 -0.18
C ASN A 316 5.71 8.54 -1.20
N GLU A 317 5.29 9.61 -1.90
CA GLU A 317 4.24 9.54 -2.93
C GLU A 317 4.64 8.72 -4.17
N GLN A 318 5.91 8.43 -4.36
CA GLN A 318 6.43 7.65 -5.49
C GLN A 318 6.54 6.15 -5.17
N LEU A 319 6.06 5.71 -4.02
CA LEU A 319 6.22 4.33 -3.52
C LEU A 319 5.82 3.28 -4.57
N GLY A 320 4.64 3.40 -5.17
CA GLY A 320 4.16 2.44 -6.17
C GLY A 320 4.99 2.46 -7.46
N VAL A 321 5.44 3.65 -7.90
CA VAL A 321 6.33 3.81 -9.06
C VAL A 321 7.69 3.16 -8.80
N ILE A 322 8.30 3.44 -7.64
CA ILE A 322 9.59 2.83 -7.25
C ILE A 322 9.44 1.32 -7.13
N GLY A 323 8.32 0.84 -6.58
CA GLY A 323 8.05 -0.58 -6.41
C GLY A 323 7.89 -1.33 -7.74
N ALA A 324 7.09 -0.78 -8.66
CA ALA A 324 6.95 -1.34 -10.00
C ALA A 324 8.30 -1.39 -10.73
N ALA A 325 9.10 -0.33 -10.59
CA ALA A 325 10.42 -0.26 -11.17
C ALA A 325 11.40 -1.25 -10.54
N SER A 326 11.45 -1.37 -9.22
CA SER A 326 12.31 -2.32 -8.51
C SER A 326 11.99 -3.75 -8.91
N TRP A 327 10.71 -4.10 -8.90
CA TRP A 327 10.24 -5.40 -9.34
C TRP A 327 10.65 -5.71 -10.79
N TYR A 328 10.44 -4.75 -11.69
CA TYR A 328 10.83 -4.91 -13.10
C TYR A 328 12.33 -5.20 -13.25
N LEU A 329 13.17 -4.43 -12.57
CA LEU A 329 14.63 -4.58 -12.63
C LEU A 329 15.11 -5.93 -12.08
N GLU A 330 14.45 -6.48 -11.07
CA GLU A 330 14.74 -7.81 -10.53
C GLU A 330 14.41 -8.91 -11.55
N HIS A 331 13.26 -8.80 -12.25
CA HIS A 331 12.77 -9.84 -13.17
C HIS A 331 13.32 -9.71 -14.60
N ALA A 332 13.68 -8.51 -15.05
CA ALA A 332 14.28 -8.30 -16.36
C ALA A 332 15.68 -8.92 -16.50
N ASN A 333 16.32 -9.29 -15.38
CA ASN A 333 17.62 -9.96 -15.37
C ASN A 333 17.49 -11.50 -15.41
N GLU A 334 16.28 -12.05 -15.30
CA GLU A 334 16.01 -13.49 -15.32
C GLU A 334 15.58 -14.00 -16.71
N ALA A 335 15.29 -13.11 -17.65
CA ALA A 335 14.91 -13.39 -19.03
C ALA A 335 16.06 -13.12 -20.00
#